data_98cd15f7d72184764c2088112510413e
#
_entry.id   98cd15f7d72184764c2088112510413e
#
_cell.length_a   1.000
_cell.length_b   1.000
_cell.length_c   1.000
_cell.angle_alpha   90.00
_cell.angle_beta   90.00
_cell.angle_gamma   90.00
#
_symmetry.space_group_name_H-M   'P 1'
#
loop_
_entity.id
_entity.type
_entity.pdbx_description
1 polymer ?
#
loop_
_entity_poly.entity_id
_entity_poly.type
_entity_poly.pdbx_seq_one_letter_code
_entity_poly.pdbx_strand_id
1 'polypeptide(L)'
;MKAQLALLNGAPNFSYQPLYKTMRGLLGAACSESELLSAISKCTLRIDIKDKYAELAPLIAGYFSEKKISYAIEVAPRFYPVARDLLVPFTPPLIYADENGLCLPYLIFWKKHALRGERLSLFASIVREILDEDPDLCDARFEIVDMSAEAGPEGREDRSLKVFSEDSIGRISSDRKREMLSTFAEGFRRAKQVAAGMPSRRKGRDQREQLDPNQLGLL
;
A
#
# COMPACT_ATOMS: atom_id res chain seq x y z
N MET A 1 4.76 18.48 4.43
CA MET A 1 6.04 19.03 3.92
C MET A 1 7.26 18.21 4.31
N LYS A 2 7.56 17.89 5.60
CA LYS A 2 8.74 17.07 5.98
C LYS A 2 8.74 15.66 5.35
N ALA A 3 7.62 14.97 5.29
CA ALA A 3 7.52 13.64 4.68
C ALA A 3 7.74 13.67 3.16
N GLN A 4 7.21 14.68 2.47
CA GLN A 4 7.39 14.86 1.02
C GLN A 4 8.86 15.20 0.68
N LEU A 5 9.54 15.97 1.51
CA LEU A 5 10.97 16.25 1.35
C LEU A 5 11.83 14.99 1.61
N ALA A 6 11.42 14.11 2.52
CA ALA A 6 12.11 12.84 2.75
C ALA A 6 12.02 11.91 1.54
N LEU A 7 10.88 11.87 0.85
CA LEU A 7 10.68 11.11 -0.39
C LEU A 7 11.56 11.62 -1.53
N LEU A 8 11.75 12.92 -1.64
CA LEU A 8 12.60 13.54 -2.67
C LEU A 8 14.10 13.36 -2.40
N ASN A 9 14.50 13.12 -1.14
CA ASN A 9 15.89 13.02 -0.70
C ASN A 9 16.46 11.58 -0.63
N GLY A 10 15.71 10.58 -0.97
CA GLY A 10 16.13 9.17 -1.00
C GLY A 10 15.04 8.21 -0.60
N ALA A 11 15.00 7.05 -1.28
CA ALA A 11 14.07 5.99 -0.93
C ALA A 11 14.28 5.52 0.52
N PRO A 12 13.23 5.18 1.25
CA PRO A 12 13.37 4.53 2.54
C PRO A 12 14.16 3.22 2.36
N ASN A 13 15.09 2.94 3.28
CA ASN A 13 15.86 1.68 3.28
C ASN A 13 15.01 0.45 3.59
N PHE A 14 13.70 0.51 3.38
CA PHE A 14 12.74 -0.51 3.73
C PHE A 14 11.64 -0.59 2.67
N SER A 15 11.35 -1.80 2.19
CA SER A 15 10.31 -2.08 1.20
C SER A 15 9.51 -3.32 1.63
N TYR A 16 8.22 -3.36 1.36
CA TYR A 16 7.36 -4.53 1.54
C TYR A 16 7.34 -5.46 0.32
N GLN A 17 8.01 -5.13 -0.78
CA GLN A 17 8.03 -5.95 -2.00
C GLN A 17 8.47 -7.41 -1.77
N PRO A 18 9.52 -7.71 -0.98
CA PRO A 18 9.86 -9.10 -0.67
C PRO A 18 8.73 -9.84 0.06
N LEU A 19 8.01 -9.18 0.97
CA LEU A 19 6.85 -9.75 1.67
C LEU A 19 5.71 -10.05 0.69
N TYR A 20 5.37 -9.12 -0.19
CA TYR A 20 4.33 -9.31 -1.21
C TYR A 20 4.65 -10.47 -2.16
N LYS A 21 5.92 -10.58 -2.60
CA LYS A 21 6.37 -11.70 -3.43
C LYS A 21 6.22 -13.04 -2.69
N THR A 22 6.59 -13.07 -1.41
CA THR A 22 6.44 -14.25 -0.54
C THR A 22 4.97 -14.66 -0.41
N MET A 23 4.10 -13.69 -0.13
CA MET A 23 2.66 -13.91 -0.03
C MET A 23 2.09 -14.51 -1.33
N ARG A 24 2.37 -13.88 -2.49
CA ARG A 24 1.89 -14.39 -3.79
C ARG A 24 2.29 -15.85 -4.03
N GLY A 25 3.50 -16.23 -3.63
CA GLY A 25 3.96 -17.62 -3.78
C GLY A 25 3.27 -18.62 -2.87
N LEU A 26 2.64 -18.18 -1.79
CA LEU A 26 1.95 -19.06 -0.82
C LEU A 26 0.44 -19.14 -1.04
N LEU A 27 -0.19 -18.09 -1.60
CA LEU A 27 -1.65 -17.99 -1.66
C LEU A 27 -2.32 -19.06 -2.51
N GLY A 28 -1.62 -19.70 -3.46
CA GLY A 28 -2.15 -20.82 -4.25
C GLY A 28 -2.14 -22.18 -3.54
N ALA A 29 -1.49 -22.29 -2.37
CA ALA A 29 -1.31 -23.57 -1.68
C ALA A 29 -2.01 -23.64 -0.31
N ALA A 30 -1.99 -22.68 0.47
CA ALA A 30 -2.61 -22.36 1.76
C ALA A 30 -1.63 -21.44 2.49
N CYS A 31 -2.05 -20.25 2.84
CA CYS A 31 -1.18 -19.29 3.51
C CYS A 31 -1.29 -19.45 5.04
N SER A 32 -0.71 -20.50 5.58
CA SER A 32 -0.62 -20.65 7.04
C SER A 32 0.42 -19.71 7.63
N GLU A 33 0.25 -19.32 8.88
CA GLU A 33 1.22 -18.48 9.61
C GLU A 33 2.62 -19.11 9.63
N SER A 34 2.71 -20.42 9.88
CA SER A 34 3.98 -21.15 9.95
C SER A 34 4.73 -21.16 8.61
N GLU A 35 4.00 -21.35 7.51
CA GLU A 35 4.58 -21.29 6.15
C GLU A 35 5.05 -19.88 5.81
N LEU A 36 4.24 -18.87 6.17
CA LEU A 36 4.60 -17.48 5.96
C LEU A 36 5.85 -17.09 6.75
N LEU A 37 5.94 -17.45 8.04
CA LEU A 37 7.13 -17.21 8.86
C LEU A 37 8.36 -17.93 8.31
N SER A 38 8.21 -19.20 7.89
CA SER A 38 9.30 -19.95 7.24
C SER A 38 9.79 -19.25 5.98
N ALA A 39 8.89 -18.76 5.13
CA ALA A 39 9.23 -18.07 3.90
C ALA A 39 9.85 -16.68 4.17
N ILE A 40 9.34 -15.93 5.16
CA ILE A 40 9.91 -14.66 5.61
C ILE A 40 11.36 -14.84 6.08
N SER A 41 11.66 -15.92 6.78
CA SER A 41 13.02 -16.20 7.24
C SER A 41 14.06 -16.28 6.09
N LYS A 42 13.61 -16.59 4.88
CA LYS A 42 14.41 -16.77 3.67
C LYS A 42 14.37 -15.56 2.72
N CYS A 43 13.38 -14.66 2.85
CA CYS A 43 13.16 -13.59 1.87
C CYS A 43 14.15 -12.41 1.98
N THR A 44 14.82 -12.25 3.12
CA THR A 44 15.85 -11.22 3.34
C THR A 44 16.89 -11.67 4.36
N LEU A 45 18.11 -11.15 4.25
CA LEU A 45 19.19 -11.40 5.23
C LEU A 45 19.15 -10.40 6.41
N ARG A 46 18.41 -9.31 6.29
CA ARG A 46 18.34 -8.25 7.30
C ARG A 46 17.38 -8.64 8.42
N ILE A 47 17.92 -8.84 9.62
CA ILE A 47 17.15 -9.26 10.80
C ILE A 47 16.07 -8.23 11.15
N ASP A 48 16.41 -6.93 11.15
CA ASP A 48 15.48 -5.84 11.46
C ASP A 48 14.26 -5.78 10.51
N ILE A 49 14.40 -6.30 9.29
CA ILE A 49 13.31 -6.42 8.31
C ILE A 49 12.50 -7.70 8.56
N LYS A 50 13.18 -8.82 8.85
CA LYS A 50 12.50 -10.08 9.19
C LYS A 50 11.53 -9.91 10.36
N ASP A 51 11.98 -9.25 11.42
CA ASP A 51 11.16 -9.01 12.60
C ASP A 51 9.90 -8.21 12.26
N LYS A 52 10.04 -7.15 11.46
CA LYS A 52 8.88 -6.35 10.98
C LYS A 52 7.91 -7.14 10.12
N TYR A 53 8.41 -8.07 9.29
CA TYR A 53 7.53 -8.92 8.49
C TYR A 53 6.87 -10.00 9.35
N ALA A 54 7.61 -10.56 10.32
CA ALA A 54 7.11 -11.56 11.25
C ALA A 54 5.96 -11.02 12.12
N GLU A 55 6.02 -9.74 12.53
CA GLU A 55 4.91 -9.06 13.23
C GLU A 55 3.60 -9.06 12.42
N LEU A 56 3.69 -9.09 11.09
CA LEU A 56 2.53 -9.07 10.19
C LEU A 56 2.01 -10.47 9.85
N ALA A 57 2.83 -11.51 10.02
CA ALA A 57 2.49 -12.86 9.58
C ALA A 57 1.17 -13.39 10.15
N PRO A 58 0.86 -13.28 11.45
CA PRO A 58 -0.42 -13.76 11.99
C PRO A 58 -1.63 -13.00 11.41
N LEU A 59 -1.50 -11.69 11.17
CA LEU A 59 -2.58 -10.87 10.60
C LEU A 59 -2.82 -11.20 9.13
N ILE A 60 -1.75 -11.40 8.37
CA ILE A 60 -1.82 -11.80 6.96
C ILE A 60 -2.45 -13.20 6.86
N ALA A 61 -1.96 -14.17 7.64
CA ALA A 61 -2.50 -15.51 7.67
C ALA A 61 -3.99 -15.49 8.10
N GLY A 62 -4.35 -14.71 9.11
CA GLY A 62 -5.73 -14.54 9.54
C GLY A 62 -6.64 -13.97 8.45
N TYR A 63 -6.16 -12.99 7.67
CA TYR A 63 -6.95 -12.44 6.56
C TYR A 63 -7.20 -13.46 5.45
N PHE A 64 -6.24 -14.34 5.16
CA PHE A 64 -6.35 -15.31 4.07
C PHE A 64 -6.88 -16.69 4.51
N SER A 65 -6.94 -16.99 5.81
CA SER A 65 -7.27 -18.33 6.34
C SER A 65 -8.61 -18.90 5.88
N GLU A 66 -9.62 -18.04 5.69
CA GLU A 66 -10.97 -18.44 5.30
C GLU A 66 -11.24 -18.30 3.80
N LYS A 67 -10.25 -17.83 3.04
CA LYS A 67 -10.40 -17.55 1.61
C LYS A 67 -9.93 -18.75 0.77
N LYS A 68 -10.81 -19.27 -0.08
CA LYS A 68 -10.47 -20.32 -1.03
C LYS A 68 -9.88 -19.72 -2.30
N ILE A 69 -8.60 -19.40 -2.26
CA ILE A 69 -7.91 -18.73 -3.35
C ILE A 69 -7.52 -19.72 -4.43
N SER A 70 -8.02 -19.50 -5.64
CA SER A 70 -7.69 -20.32 -6.82
C SER A 70 -6.34 -19.94 -7.41
N TYR A 71 -6.05 -18.64 -7.46
CA TYR A 71 -4.76 -18.09 -7.89
C TYR A 71 -4.57 -16.68 -7.37
N ALA A 72 -3.30 -16.25 -7.33
CA ALA A 72 -2.92 -14.87 -7.05
C ALA A 72 -1.85 -14.41 -8.04
N ILE A 73 -2.02 -13.21 -8.59
CA ILE A 73 -1.13 -12.64 -9.59
C ILE A 73 -0.66 -11.24 -9.20
N GLU A 74 0.45 -10.83 -9.80
CA GLU A 74 0.92 -9.45 -9.76
C GLU A 74 0.13 -8.60 -10.75
N VAL A 75 -0.18 -7.37 -10.36
CA VAL A 75 -0.88 -6.42 -11.22
C VAL A 75 0.11 -5.39 -11.72
N ALA A 76 0.06 -5.09 -13.00
CA ALA A 76 0.88 -4.01 -13.57
C ALA A 76 0.52 -2.66 -12.93
N PRO A 77 1.50 -1.78 -12.72
CA PRO A 77 1.25 -0.44 -12.20
C PRO A 77 0.23 0.31 -13.05
N ARG A 78 -0.69 1.00 -12.40
CA ARG A 78 -1.60 1.98 -12.99
C ARG A 78 -1.21 3.38 -12.56
N PHE A 79 -1.69 4.39 -13.24
CA PHE A 79 -1.39 5.77 -12.91
C PHE A 79 -2.69 6.57 -12.81
N TYR A 80 -2.86 7.24 -11.69
CA TYR A 80 -4.00 8.12 -11.47
C TYR A 80 -3.64 9.57 -11.76
N PRO A 81 -4.37 10.28 -12.65
CA PRO A 81 -4.09 11.67 -12.98
C PRO A 81 -4.65 12.60 -11.90
N VAL A 82 -3.82 13.02 -10.96
CA VAL A 82 -4.18 14.03 -9.94
C VAL A 82 -4.25 15.43 -10.53
N ALA A 83 -3.34 15.75 -11.47
CA ALA A 83 -3.31 16.99 -12.23
C ALA A 83 -2.62 16.74 -13.57
N ARG A 84 -2.68 17.73 -14.49
CA ARG A 84 -2.04 17.61 -15.82
C ARG A 84 -0.54 17.27 -15.75
N ASP A 85 0.13 17.73 -14.71
CA ASP A 85 1.56 17.58 -14.46
C ASP A 85 1.88 16.57 -13.35
N LEU A 86 0.87 15.84 -12.86
CA LEU A 86 1.04 14.94 -11.72
C LEU A 86 0.23 13.65 -11.90
N LEU A 87 0.95 12.59 -12.23
CA LEU A 87 0.46 11.23 -12.24
C LEU A 87 0.96 10.53 -10.96
N VAL A 88 0.06 9.91 -10.23
CA VAL A 88 0.39 9.13 -9.04
C VAL A 88 0.31 7.64 -9.37
N PRO A 89 1.39 6.87 -9.18
CA PRO A 89 1.34 5.45 -9.44
C PRO A 89 0.47 4.74 -8.41
N PHE A 90 -0.34 3.81 -8.89
CA PHE A 90 -1.09 2.85 -8.08
C PHE A 90 -0.60 1.45 -8.45
N THR A 91 0.06 0.79 -7.51
CA THR A 91 0.58 -0.57 -7.70
C THR A 91 0.04 -1.45 -6.59
N PRO A 92 -1.10 -2.12 -6.81
CA PRO A 92 -1.62 -3.05 -5.82
C PRO A 92 -0.62 -4.21 -5.64
N PRO A 93 -0.48 -4.75 -4.41
CA PRO A 93 0.49 -5.80 -4.13
C PRO A 93 0.20 -7.10 -4.85
N LEU A 94 -1.07 -7.39 -5.05
CA LEU A 94 -1.57 -8.57 -5.76
C LEU A 94 -3.06 -8.40 -6.07
N ILE A 95 -3.55 -9.24 -6.95
CA ILE A 95 -4.97 -9.57 -7.10
C ILE A 95 -5.13 -11.08 -6.95
N TYR A 96 -6.22 -11.53 -6.34
CA TYR A 96 -6.51 -12.95 -6.24
C TYR A 96 -7.92 -13.26 -6.76
N ALA A 97 -8.15 -14.51 -7.14
CA ALA A 97 -9.49 -15.04 -7.43
C ALA A 97 -9.91 -16.02 -6.34
N ASP A 98 -11.13 -15.87 -5.87
CA ASP A 98 -11.82 -16.81 -5.00
C ASP A 98 -13.18 -17.22 -5.59
N GLU A 99 -14.01 -17.91 -4.83
CA GLU A 99 -15.35 -18.34 -5.26
C GLU A 99 -16.30 -17.18 -5.62
N ASN A 100 -15.98 -15.94 -5.20
CA ASN A 100 -16.76 -14.74 -5.47
C ASN A 100 -16.15 -13.86 -6.57
N GLY A 101 -15.14 -14.35 -7.30
CA GLY A 101 -14.48 -13.66 -8.39
C GLY A 101 -13.16 -12.97 -7.99
N LEU A 102 -12.76 -11.98 -8.78
CA LEU A 102 -11.53 -11.22 -8.53
C LEU A 102 -11.66 -10.32 -7.31
N CYS A 103 -10.59 -10.28 -6.52
CA CYS A 103 -10.48 -9.38 -5.38
C CYS A 103 -9.10 -8.71 -5.35
N LEU A 104 -9.11 -7.39 -5.19
CA LEU A 104 -7.93 -6.57 -5.03
C LEU A 104 -7.82 -6.13 -3.55
N PRO A 105 -7.01 -6.81 -2.72
CA PRO A 105 -6.75 -6.37 -1.36
C PRO A 105 -5.66 -5.29 -1.37
N TYR A 106 -5.95 -4.12 -0.84
CA TYR A 106 -4.94 -3.11 -0.59
C TYR A 106 -4.45 -3.22 0.85
N LEU A 107 -3.23 -3.72 1.02
CA LEU A 107 -2.66 -4.03 2.33
C LEU A 107 -1.94 -2.82 2.91
N ILE A 108 -2.36 -2.37 4.09
CA ILE A 108 -1.78 -1.24 4.81
C ILE A 108 -1.01 -1.75 6.02
N PHE A 109 0.31 -1.51 6.06
CA PHE A 109 1.21 -1.93 7.12
C PHE A 109 1.82 -0.77 7.90
N TRP A 110 1.23 0.42 7.83
CA TRP A 110 1.81 1.64 8.39
C TRP A 110 1.92 1.57 9.92
N LYS A 111 2.94 2.21 10.46
CA LYS A 111 3.09 2.37 11.91
C LYS A 111 2.28 3.53 12.47
N LYS A 112 1.98 4.53 11.64
CA LYS A 112 1.26 5.75 12.01
C LYS A 112 0.41 6.22 10.83
N HIS A 113 -0.61 7.02 11.13
CA HIS A 113 -1.42 7.69 10.10
C HIS A 113 -2.20 6.73 9.20
N ALA A 114 -2.81 5.70 9.78
CA ALA A 114 -3.73 4.85 9.05
C ALA A 114 -4.79 5.68 8.29
N LEU A 115 -5.21 5.18 7.13
CA LEU A 115 -6.28 5.82 6.36
C LEU A 115 -7.59 5.81 7.16
N ARG A 116 -8.19 6.98 7.39
CA ARG A 116 -9.44 7.15 8.13
C ARG A 116 -10.28 8.29 7.53
N GLY A 117 -11.59 8.22 7.75
CA GLY A 117 -12.53 9.26 7.34
C GLY A 117 -12.42 9.62 5.87
N GLU A 118 -12.43 10.90 5.55
CA GLU A 118 -12.40 11.39 4.16
C GLU A 118 -11.18 10.92 3.34
N ARG A 119 -10.03 10.65 3.98
CA ARG A 119 -8.85 10.13 3.28
C ARG A 119 -9.07 8.69 2.81
N LEU A 120 -9.74 7.89 3.63
CA LEU A 120 -10.14 6.53 3.27
C LEU A 120 -11.14 6.57 2.09
N SER A 121 -12.14 7.44 2.18
CA SER A 121 -13.14 7.64 1.12
C SER A 121 -12.51 8.14 -0.18
N LEU A 122 -11.56 9.08 -0.10
CA LEU A 122 -10.81 9.56 -1.26
C LEU A 122 -10.03 8.44 -1.92
N PHE A 123 -9.29 7.67 -1.12
CA PHE A 123 -8.50 6.56 -1.62
C PHE A 123 -9.35 5.49 -2.30
N ALA A 124 -10.44 5.07 -1.65
CA ALA A 124 -11.37 4.09 -2.22
C ALA A 124 -12.00 4.58 -3.53
N SER A 125 -12.39 5.87 -3.61
CA SER A 125 -12.92 6.46 -4.84
C SER A 125 -11.89 6.45 -5.99
N ILE A 126 -10.62 6.74 -5.70
CA ILE A 126 -9.55 6.70 -6.70
C ILE A 126 -9.34 5.28 -7.19
N VAL A 127 -9.29 4.30 -6.28
CA VAL A 127 -9.08 2.90 -6.66
C VAL A 127 -10.24 2.39 -7.51
N ARG A 128 -11.48 2.71 -7.15
CA ARG A 128 -12.65 2.31 -7.94
C ARG A 128 -12.59 2.88 -9.36
N GLU A 129 -12.25 4.15 -9.52
CA GLU A 129 -12.08 4.75 -10.84
C GLU A 129 -10.99 4.07 -11.67
N ILE A 130 -9.86 3.71 -11.05
CA ILE A 130 -8.78 2.97 -11.72
C ILE A 130 -9.26 1.58 -12.18
N LEU A 131 -10.05 0.89 -11.35
CA LEU A 131 -10.59 -0.43 -11.69
C LEU A 131 -11.65 -0.32 -12.80
N ASP A 132 -12.51 0.71 -12.76
CA ASP A 132 -13.56 0.93 -13.75
C ASP A 132 -13.01 1.26 -15.15
N GLU A 133 -11.80 1.83 -15.23
CA GLU A 133 -11.12 2.10 -16.49
C GLU A 133 -10.51 0.83 -17.14
N ASP A 134 -10.37 -0.26 -16.39
CA ASP A 134 -9.77 -1.50 -16.86
C ASP A 134 -10.85 -2.58 -17.06
N PRO A 135 -11.16 -2.97 -18.30
CA PRO A 135 -12.20 -3.97 -18.58
C PRO A 135 -11.98 -5.32 -17.89
N ASP A 136 -10.71 -5.69 -17.61
CA ASP A 136 -10.38 -6.94 -16.93
C ASP A 136 -10.56 -6.85 -15.40
N LEU A 137 -10.68 -5.66 -14.85
CA LEU A 137 -10.74 -5.39 -13.43
C LEU A 137 -12.01 -4.66 -12.96
N CYS A 138 -12.87 -4.21 -13.88
CA CYS A 138 -14.04 -3.41 -13.54
C CYS A 138 -15.01 -4.13 -12.59
N ASP A 139 -15.09 -5.46 -12.68
CA ASP A 139 -15.89 -6.29 -11.78
C ASP A 139 -15.11 -6.80 -10.55
N ALA A 140 -13.84 -6.43 -10.41
CA ALA A 140 -13.07 -6.86 -9.26
C ALA A 140 -13.55 -6.18 -7.98
N ARG A 141 -13.73 -6.98 -6.92
CA ARG A 141 -13.97 -6.46 -5.57
C ARG A 141 -12.73 -5.75 -5.06
N PHE A 142 -12.93 -4.72 -4.27
CA PHE A 142 -11.84 -3.99 -3.63
C PHE A 142 -12.00 -4.04 -2.11
N GLU A 143 -10.93 -4.39 -1.42
CA GLU A 143 -10.88 -4.41 0.04
C GLU A 143 -9.65 -3.61 0.52
N ILE A 144 -9.83 -2.77 1.54
CA ILE A 144 -8.72 -2.18 2.27
C ILE A 144 -8.47 -3.03 3.51
N VAL A 145 -7.29 -3.64 3.57
CA VAL A 145 -6.87 -4.54 4.64
C VAL A 145 -5.85 -3.80 5.49
N ASP A 146 -6.33 -3.19 6.56
CA ASP A 146 -5.52 -2.36 7.43
C ASP A 146 -4.95 -3.18 8.60
N MET A 147 -3.63 -3.34 8.58
CA MET A 147 -2.81 -3.97 9.61
C MET A 147 -1.86 -2.95 10.24
N SER A 148 -2.28 -1.67 10.26
CA SER A 148 -1.49 -0.59 10.84
C SER A 148 -1.34 -0.77 12.35
N ALA A 149 -0.21 -0.31 12.88
CA ALA A 149 -0.06 -0.20 14.32
C ALA A 149 -0.87 0.99 14.84
N GLU A 150 -1.62 0.78 15.90
CA GLU A 150 -2.30 1.84 16.65
C GLU A 150 -1.51 2.14 17.92
N ALA A 151 -1.56 3.39 18.37
CA ALA A 151 -1.00 3.75 19.66
C ALA A 151 -1.85 3.11 20.77
N GLY A 152 -1.34 2.06 21.34
CA GLY A 152 -1.96 1.39 22.50
C GLY A 152 -1.69 2.14 23.80
N PRO A 153 -2.34 1.72 24.91
CA PRO A 153 -1.98 2.16 26.25
C PRO A 153 -0.49 1.92 26.50
N GLU A 154 0.16 2.84 27.20
CA GLU A 154 1.60 2.74 27.56
C GLU A 154 2.59 2.86 26.38
N GLY A 155 2.17 3.36 25.22
CA GLY A 155 3.05 3.56 24.06
C GLY A 155 3.44 2.28 23.31
N ARG A 156 2.82 1.13 23.64
CA ARG A 156 2.92 -0.07 22.80
C ARG A 156 2.21 0.15 21.49
N GLU A 157 2.87 -0.21 20.39
CA GLU A 157 2.31 -0.21 19.05
C GLU A 157 1.68 -1.60 18.83
N ASP A 158 0.37 -1.73 19.05
CA ASP A 158 -0.36 -2.98 18.79
C ASP A 158 -0.96 -2.95 17.38
N ARG A 159 -0.79 -4.04 16.65
CA ARG A 159 -1.38 -4.22 15.32
C ARG A 159 -2.67 -5.02 15.42
N SER A 160 -3.67 -4.60 14.67
CA SER A 160 -4.92 -5.33 14.54
C SER A 160 -5.33 -5.42 13.06
N LEU A 161 -6.02 -6.50 12.71
CA LEU A 161 -6.59 -6.68 11.38
C LEU A 161 -7.93 -5.97 11.31
N LYS A 162 -8.08 -5.01 10.37
CA LYS A 162 -9.33 -4.36 10.03
C LYS A 162 -9.53 -4.45 8.53
N VAL A 163 -10.66 -4.98 8.11
CA VAL A 163 -11.02 -5.10 6.70
C VAL A 163 -12.18 -4.16 6.39
N PHE A 164 -11.99 -3.31 5.41
CA PHE A 164 -13.02 -2.43 4.89
C PHE A 164 -13.34 -2.85 3.46
N SER A 165 -14.56 -3.38 3.26
CA SER A 165 -15.09 -3.57 1.91
C SER A 165 -15.47 -2.21 1.31
N GLU A 166 -15.47 -2.11 0.00
CA GLU A 166 -15.85 -0.89 -0.72
C GLU A 166 -17.20 -0.33 -0.24
N ASP A 167 -18.18 -1.20 -0.05
CA ASP A 167 -19.53 -0.82 0.39
C ASP A 167 -19.59 -0.25 1.80
N SER A 168 -18.61 -0.61 2.65
CA SER A 168 -18.50 -0.11 4.01
C SER A 168 -17.83 1.27 4.12
N ILE A 169 -17.23 1.74 3.01
CA ILE A 169 -16.51 3.02 2.98
C ILE A 169 -17.45 4.11 2.50
N GLY A 170 -17.59 5.16 3.30
CA GLY A 170 -18.39 6.32 2.92
C GLY A 170 -17.92 6.97 1.61
N ARG A 171 -18.86 7.29 0.73
CA ARG A 171 -18.54 7.94 -0.55
C ARG A 171 -18.12 9.40 -0.33
N ILE A 172 -17.16 9.86 -1.12
CA ILE A 172 -16.76 11.26 -1.17
C ILE A 172 -17.48 11.97 -2.33
N SER A 173 -17.91 13.21 -2.13
CA SER A 173 -18.50 14.00 -3.23
C SER A 173 -17.43 14.40 -4.25
N SER A 174 -17.83 14.55 -5.51
CA SER A 174 -16.91 14.96 -6.60
C SER A 174 -16.24 16.30 -6.33
N ASP A 175 -16.93 17.25 -5.70
CA ASP A 175 -16.36 18.55 -5.35
C ASP A 175 -15.33 18.44 -4.25
N ARG A 176 -15.64 17.69 -3.20
CA ARG A 176 -14.68 17.45 -2.11
C ARG A 176 -13.46 16.68 -2.56
N LYS A 177 -13.64 15.67 -3.41
CA LYS A 177 -12.54 14.93 -4.05
C LYS A 177 -11.64 15.89 -4.84
N ARG A 178 -12.22 16.75 -5.69
CA ARG A 178 -11.47 17.73 -6.49
C ARG A 178 -10.68 18.69 -5.60
N GLU A 179 -11.27 19.18 -4.53
CA GLU A 179 -10.60 20.05 -3.56
C GLU A 179 -9.39 19.36 -2.91
N MET A 180 -9.56 18.12 -2.44
CA MET A 180 -8.49 17.35 -1.81
C MET A 180 -7.34 17.05 -2.80
N LEU A 181 -7.65 16.67 -4.04
CA LEU A 181 -6.65 16.42 -5.08
C LEU A 181 -5.92 17.70 -5.48
N SER A 182 -6.62 18.84 -5.56
CA SER A 182 -6.00 20.14 -5.82
C SER A 182 -5.03 20.54 -4.71
N THR A 183 -5.44 20.37 -3.46
CA THR A 183 -4.58 20.63 -2.28
C THR A 183 -3.33 19.74 -2.31
N PHE A 184 -3.48 18.46 -2.65
CA PHE A 184 -2.35 17.54 -2.77
C PHE A 184 -1.40 17.98 -3.89
N ALA A 185 -1.92 18.31 -5.08
CA ALA A 185 -1.12 18.75 -6.22
C ALA A 185 -0.34 20.03 -5.90
N GLU A 186 -0.96 20.99 -5.23
CA GLU A 186 -0.30 22.23 -4.81
C GLU A 186 0.83 21.95 -3.79
N GLY A 187 0.54 21.12 -2.78
CA GLY A 187 1.54 20.70 -1.80
C GLY A 187 2.73 19.99 -2.45
N PHE A 188 2.48 19.13 -3.44
CA PHE A 188 3.52 18.44 -4.20
C PHE A 188 4.40 19.41 -4.99
N ARG A 189 3.80 20.38 -5.71
CA ARG A 189 4.54 21.40 -6.46
C ARG A 189 5.42 22.26 -5.55
N ARG A 190 4.90 22.69 -4.40
CA ARG A 190 5.67 23.43 -3.39
C ARG A 190 6.85 22.59 -2.86
N ALA A 191 6.63 21.32 -2.57
CA ALA A 191 7.69 20.44 -2.10
C ALA A 191 8.78 20.26 -3.17
N LYS A 192 8.40 20.12 -4.45
CA LYS A 192 9.33 20.01 -5.58
C LYS A 192 10.17 21.28 -5.76
N GLN A 193 9.57 22.46 -5.61
CA GLN A 193 10.29 23.74 -5.67
C GLN A 193 11.32 23.86 -4.54
N VAL A 194 10.94 23.53 -3.32
CA VAL A 194 11.85 23.54 -2.17
C VAL A 194 13.00 22.56 -2.37
N ALA A 195 12.72 21.35 -2.87
CA ALA A 195 13.75 20.36 -3.14
C ALA A 195 14.73 20.80 -4.24
N ALA A 196 14.26 21.50 -5.27
CA ALA A 196 15.11 22.03 -6.33
C ALA A 196 16.11 23.11 -5.82
N GLY A 197 15.76 23.85 -4.77
CA GLY A 197 16.64 24.81 -4.12
C GLY A 197 17.60 24.24 -3.07
N MET A 198 17.49 22.95 -2.75
CA MET A 198 18.38 22.30 -1.79
C MET A 198 19.68 21.83 -2.47
N PRO A 199 20.86 21.99 -1.82
CA PRO A 199 22.09 21.46 -2.36
C PRO A 199 21.97 19.93 -2.52
N SER A 200 22.28 19.45 -3.71
CA SER A 200 22.27 18.01 -4.01
C SER A 200 23.25 17.29 -3.06
N ARG A 201 22.73 16.49 -2.16
CA ARG A 201 23.56 15.52 -1.45
C ARG A 201 24.10 14.55 -2.49
N ARG A 202 25.41 14.63 -2.77
CA ARG A 202 26.11 13.67 -3.62
C ARG A 202 25.72 12.25 -3.16
N LYS A 203 25.03 11.51 -4.03
CA LYS A 203 24.75 10.09 -3.87
C LYS A 203 26.10 9.35 -3.85
N GLY A 204 26.60 9.05 -2.65
CA GLY A 204 27.57 8.00 -2.47
C GLY A 204 26.83 6.67 -2.56
N ARG A 205 27.24 5.89 -3.56
CA ARG A 205 26.85 4.50 -3.80
C ARG A 205 25.58 4.24 -4.57
N ASP A 206 25.84 3.86 -5.79
CA ASP A 206 25.04 3.14 -6.77
C ASP A 206 24.42 1.87 -6.15
N GLN A 207 23.17 1.97 -5.69
CA GLN A 207 22.27 0.82 -5.54
C GLN A 207 20.90 1.31 -6.00
N ARG A 208 20.54 0.94 -7.22
CA ARG A 208 19.19 1.05 -7.77
C ARG A 208 18.28 0.05 -7.06
N GLU A 209 17.91 0.35 -5.81
CA GLU A 209 16.69 -0.20 -5.25
C GLU A 209 15.51 0.57 -5.83
N GLN A 210 14.69 -0.12 -6.59
CA GLN A 210 13.45 0.43 -7.12
C GLN A 210 12.61 0.95 -5.95
N LEU A 211 12.22 2.21 -6.04
CA LEU A 211 11.24 2.81 -5.14
C LEU A 211 9.98 1.94 -5.12
N ASP A 212 9.57 1.48 -3.95
CA ASP A 212 8.27 0.82 -3.77
C ASP A 212 7.16 1.87 -3.97
N PRO A 213 6.39 1.79 -5.08
CA PRO A 213 5.32 2.75 -5.35
C PRO A 213 4.23 2.75 -4.28
N ASN A 214 4.08 1.65 -3.51
CA ASN A 214 3.12 1.55 -2.41
C ASN A 214 3.55 2.32 -1.16
N GLN A 215 4.79 2.79 -1.10
CA GLN A 215 5.27 3.67 -0.03
C GLN A 215 5.08 5.16 -0.35
N LEU A 216 4.75 5.49 -1.59
CA LEU A 216 4.23 6.81 -1.95
C LEU A 216 2.78 6.88 -1.46
N GLY A 217 2.62 6.86 -0.14
CA GLY A 217 1.32 6.99 0.49
C GLY A 217 0.64 8.27 0.03
N LEU A 218 -0.55 8.14 -0.54
CA LEU A 218 -1.51 9.24 -0.59
C LEU A 218 -1.76 9.68 0.84
N LEU A 219 -1.09 10.77 1.25
CA LEU A 219 -1.29 11.44 2.52
C LEU A 219 -2.63 12.15 2.57
#